data_81ff1eac69139ad040de30b7d516e387
#
_entry.id   81ff1eac69139ad040de30b7d516e387
#
_cell.length_a   1.000
_cell.length_b   1.000
_cell.length_c   1.000
_cell.angle_alpha   90.00
_cell.angle_beta   90.00
_cell.angle_gamma   90.00
#
_symmetry.space_group_name_H-M   'P 1'
#
loop_
_entity.id
_entity.type
_entity.pdbx_description
1 polymer ?
#
loop_
_entity_poly.entity_id
_entity_poly.type
_entity_poly.pdbx_seq_one_letter_code
_entity_poly.pdbx_strand_id
1 'polypeptide(L)'
;MIKLGKLMNNKHWYLHVDLDAFFASVEQLDHPEYRGKPVIVGGLPTDKRSVVSTASYEARKFGVHSAMPMWQAIKLCPNGIYVRGNHQRYAELSYKIMTIFKDFSPDVDQMSIDEAFIDLTGTEYLFGPPEETAKKIKEKVKEYTGLTVSVGLAPTKYLAKIASAMSKPDGFYFIKPGTEQDFMLNLPLEKVWGLGKKSLENLNKKGFYSTKDIFEKDYDYLEFLFGKNTATFLYNVVRGLDNNSFSRKNAKNHSISAETTFINDITDTYTIETAILELAQGVFFRLLRENAYSKTAFVKIRYDDFTTVSIQHTYEKNICTLDSFYEKLQQLFEEKYIPNRGVRLIGIGFENVVKEKKPEQQDLFETIDNKKEKVEQAILSMEQKNPKLKVQKARLIKKLPDNSKTKTIITLLFTLFFINKVNSQAFFNYDINDKTKVELNTKGSYEMNLEENLSFNFGNNSPFVFSPSIPVFKQKINLSIQAILNNKFFFDFIFEDEFKKNTISFKYKGEKYLNYLLLSNRNVLFPDYYSARNFGYGIQGGNNQSPGLSLHFVDY
;
A
#
# COMPACT_ATOMS: atom_id res chain seq x y z
N MET A 1 36.02 -20.40 -44.44
CA MET A 1 36.15 -20.37 -42.95
C MET A 1 35.12 -19.49 -42.25
N ILE A 2 33.95 -19.23 -42.78
CA ILE A 2 32.92 -18.32 -42.18
C ILE A 2 31.58 -19.05 -41.93
N LYS A 3 31.53 -20.38 -42.00
CA LYS A 3 30.30 -21.17 -41.81
C LYS A 3 30.27 -22.06 -40.55
N LEU A 4 31.35 -22.06 -39.71
CA LEU A 4 31.38 -22.86 -38.48
C LEU A 4 30.97 -22.06 -37.20
N GLY A 5 30.70 -20.77 -37.29
CA GLY A 5 30.32 -19.94 -36.16
C GLY A 5 28.82 -19.86 -35.83
N LYS A 6 27.94 -20.57 -36.54
CA LYS A 6 26.46 -20.49 -36.41
C LYS A 6 25.80 -21.69 -35.75
N LEU A 7 26.58 -22.62 -35.19
CA LEU A 7 26.10 -23.81 -34.50
C LEU A 7 26.56 -23.87 -33.03
N MET A 8 26.91 -22.73 -32.42
CA MET A 8 26.85 -22.65 -30.97
C MET A 8 25.36 -22.54 -30.63
N ASN A 9 24.74 -23.69 -30.36
CA ASN A 9 23.47 -23.76 -29.65
C ASN A 9 23.60 -22.85 -28.43
N ASN A 10 22.99 -21.68 -28.45
CA ASN A 10 22.80 -20.86 -27.25
C ASN A 10 21.87 -21.63 -26.32
N LYS A 11 22.43 -22.60 -25.59
CA LYS A 11 21.71 -23.30 -24.52
C LYS A 11 21.55 -22.29 -23.40
N HIS A 12 20.34 -21.80 -23.21
CA HIS A 12 19.98 -21.00 -22.04
C HIS A 12 19.70 -21.94 -20.88
N TRP A 13 20.06 -21.47 -19.68
CA TRP A 13 19.84 -22.17 -18.43
C TRP A 13 19.05 -21.28 -17.48
N TYR A 14 17.74 -21.40 -17.52
CA TYR A 14 16.87 -20.66 -16.63
C TYR A 14 16.54 -21.49 -15.40
N LEU A 15 16.85 -20.92 -14.24
CA LEU A 15 16.45 -21.44 -12.95
C LEU A 15 15.26 -20.65 -12.45
N HIS A 16 14.15 -21.29 -12.13
CA HIS A 16 13.05 -20.69 -11.37
C HIS A 16 13.13 -21.16 -9.94
N VAL A 17 13.16 -20.20 -9.00
CA VAL A 17 13.20 -20.44 -7.56
C VAL A 17 11.93 -19.90 -6.94
N ASP A 18 11.29 -20.71 -6.10
CA ASP A 18 10.02 -20.38 -5.43
C ASP A 18 10.11 -20.80 -3.96
N LEU A 19 9.87 -19.87 -3.06
CA LEU A 19 9.93 -20.07 -1.61
C LEU A 19 8.75 -20.91 -1.13
N ASP A 20 9.02 -21.99 -0.42
CA ASP A 20 8.02 -22.96 0.01
C ASP A 20 7.08 -22.40 1.08
N ALA A 21 5.79 -22.27 0.74
CA ALA A 21 4.74 -21.73 1.62
C ALA A 21 5.20 -20.46 2.38
N PHE A 22 5.83 -19.52 1.67
CA PHE A 22 6.71 -18.48 2.17
C PHE A 22 6.26 -17.84 3.48
N PHE A 23 5.09 -17.19 3.50
CA PHE A 23 4.64 -16.49 4.72
C PHE A 23 4.45 -17.43 5.90
N ALA A 24 3.87 -18.60 5.66
CA ALA A 24 3.68 -19.59 6.72
C ALA A 24 5.01 -20.17 7.23
N SER A 25 5.99 -20.35 6.32
CA SER A 25 7.34 -20.82 6.68
C SER A 25 8.10 -19.77 7.49
N VAL A 26 7.91 -18.47 7.20
CA VAL A 26 8.48 -17.39 8.02
C VAL A 26 7.86 -17.35 9.41
N GLU A 27 6.54 -17.52 9.52
CA GLU A 27 5.89 -17.60 10.84
C GLU A 27 6.39 -18.81 11.64
N GLN A 28 6.60 -19.97 11.00
CA GLN A 28 7.18 -21.15 11.65
C GLN A 28 8.67 -20.98 11.99
N LEU A 29 9.39 -20.12 11.27
CA LEU A 29 10.79 -19.77 11.56
C LEU A 29 10.90 -18.87 12.80
N ASP A 30 10.10 -17.80 12.81
CA ASP A 30 10.12 -16.78 13.87
C ASP A 30 9.43 -17.28 15.17
N HIS A 31 8.53 -18.28 15.04
CA HIS A 31 7.79 -18.93 16.13
C HIS A 31 8.02 -20.44 16.13
N PRO A 32 9.10 -20.92 16.78
CA PRO A 32 9.44 -22.35 16.78
C PRO A 32 8.32 -23.28 17.28
N GLU A 33 7.43 -22.77 18.13
CA GLU A 33 6.26 -23.50 18.64
C GLU A 33 5.20 -23.78 17.56
N TYR A 34 5.29 -23.13 16.39
CA TYR A 34 4.38 -23.38 15.25
C TYR A 34 4.90 -24.47 14.30
N ARG A 35 6.15 -24.92 14.47
CA ARG A 35 6.75 -25.93 13.60
C ARG A 35 6.01 -27.24 13.65
N GLY A 36 5.75 -27.83 12.48
CA GLY A 36 4.99 -29.06 12.32
C GLY A 36 3.49 -28.94 12.57
N LYS A 37 2.99 -27.73 12.87
CA LYS A 37 1.56 -27.45 13.06
C LYS A 37 0.95 -26.74 11.84
N PRO A 38 -0.37 -26.89 11.61
CA PRO A 38 -1.03 -26.18 10.52
C PRO A 38 -1.10 -24.68 10.83
N VAL A 39 -0.31 -23.87 10.07
CA VAL A 39 -0.27 -22.41 10.16
C VAL A 39 -0.98 -21.81 8.96
N ILE A 40 -1.91 -20.92 9.20
CA ILE A 40 -2.69 -20.20 8.19
C ILE A 40 -2.47 -18.70 8.37
N VAL A 41 -1.80 -18.10 7.39
CA VAL A 41 -1.51 -16.66 7.37
C VAL A 41 -2.58 -15.92 6.56
N GLY A 42 -3.10 -14.82 7.12
CA GLY A 42 -4.12 -14.01 6.46
C GLY A 42 -4.93 -13.19 7.46
N GLY A 43 -6.26 -13.24 7.35
CA GLY A 43 -7.12 -12.67 8.38
C GLY A 43 -7.25 -13.58 9.60
N LEU A 44 -7.84 -13.04 10.66
CA LEU A 44 -8.18 -13.83 11.84
C LEU A 44 -9.56 -14.52 11.67
N PRO A 45 -9.86 -15.54 12.48
CA PRO A 45 -11.17 -16.20 12.49
C PRO A 45 -12.37 -15.26 12.68
N THR A 46 -12.16 -14.14 13.34
CA THR A 46 -13.16 -13.08 13.56
C THR A 46 -13.42 -12.18 12.35
N ASP A 47 -12.55 -12.22 11.35
CA ASP A 47 -12.61 -11.34 10.18
C ASP A 47 -13.55 -11.91 9.11
N LYS A 48 -14.75 -11.37 8.99
CA LYS A 48 -15.86 -11.91 8.16
C LYS A 48 -15.55 -12.08 6.66
N ARG A 49 -14.65 -11.25 6.09
CA ARG A 49 -14.40 -11.18 4.63
C ARG A 49 -12.93 -11.40 4.27
N SER A 50 -12.15 -11.86 5.22
CA SER A 50 -10.73 -12.13 4.98
C SER A 50 -10.52 -13.45 4.24
N VAL A 51 -9.35 -13.55 3.61
CA VAL A 51 -8.92 -14.72 2.87
C VAL A 51 -7.58 -15.23 3.41
N VAL A 52 -7.30 -16.48 3.14
CA VAL A 52 -5.98 -17.10 3.37
C VAL A 52 -4.99 -16.48 2.38
N SER A 53 -3.93 -15.87 2.89
CA SER A 53 -2.79 -15.42 2.08
C SER A 53 -1.88 -16.61 1.74
N THR A 54 -1.46 -17.37 2.76
CA THR A 54 -0.64 -18.57 2.60
C THR A 54 -1.00 -19.60 3.68
N ALA A 55 -0.96 -20.88 3.32
CA ALA A 55 -1.14 -21.99 4.23
C ALA A 55 0.11 -22.87 4.25
N SER A 56 0.56 -23.26 5.45
CA SER A 56 1.67 -24.22 5.60
C SER A 56 1.32 -25.58 4.98
N TYR A 57 2.31 -26.41 4.71
CA TYR A 57 2.04 -27.73 4.13
C TYR A 57 1.21 -28.61 5.06
N GLU A 58 1.32 -28.43 6.36
CA GLU A 58 0.48 -29.10 7.34
C GLU A 58 -0.98 -28.68 7.20
N ALA A 59 -1.25 -27.37 7.00
CA ALA A 59 -2.60 -26.85 6.77
C ALA A 59 -3.17 -27.29 5.41
N ARG A 60 -2.34 -27.40 4.38
CA ARG A 60 -2.75 -27.88 3.05
C ARG A 60 -3.25 -29.32 3.05
N LYS A 61 -2.76 -30.16 3.99
CA LYS A 61 -3.29 -31.54 4.18
C LYS A 61 -4.78 -31.58 4.54
N PHE A 62 -5.29 -30.51 5.15
CA PHE A 62 -6.71 -30.33 5.46
C PHE A 62 -7.50 -29.69 4.30
N GLY A 63 -6.87 -29.45 3.14
CA GLY A 63 -7.49 -28.79 2.00
C GLY A 63 -7.46 -27.26 2.05
N VAL A 64 -6.78 -26.64 3.02
CA VAL A 64 -6.64 -25.18 3.09
C VAL A 64 -5.63 -24.71 2.04
N HIS A 65 -5.99 -23.67 1.29
CA HIS A 65 -5.13 -23.10 0.23
C HIS A 65 -5.25 -21.57 0.15
N SER A 66 -4.29 -20.92 -0.50
CA SER A 66 -4.31 -19.48 -0.76
C SER A 66 -5.58 -19.03 -1.48
N ALA A 67 -6.04 -17.82 -1.19
CA ALA A 67 -7.29 -17.22 -1.67
C ALA A 67 -8.59 -17.88 -1.15
N MET A 68 -8.50 -18.95 -0.33
CA MET A 68 -9.68 -19.52 0.32
C MET A 68 -10.28 -18.52 1.33
N PRO A 69 -11.62 -18.35 1.39
CA PRO A 69 -12.26 -17.58 2.44
C PRO A 69 -11.89 -18.10 3.83
N MET A 70 -11.57 -17.22 4.77
CA MET A 70 -11.10 -17.61 6.10
C MET A 70 -12.14 -18.48 6.85
N TRP A 71 -13.44 -18.17 6.73
CA TRP A 71 -14.51 -18.97 7.32
C TRP A 71 -14.53 -20.42 6.83
N GLN A 72 -14.12 -20.66 5.58
CA GLN A 72 -14.01 -22.01 5.00
C GLN A 72 -12.75 -22.71 5.52
N ALA A 73 -11.63 -21.99 5.61
CA ALA A 73 -10.38 -22.53 6.16
C ALA A 73 -10.57 -22.99 7.62
N ILE A 74 -11.31 -22.23 8.44
CA ILE A 74 -11.65 -22.60 9.83
C ILE A 74 -12.46 -23.89 9.90
N LYS A 75 -13.42 -24.08 9.00
CA LYS A 75 -14.21 -25.32 8.93
C LYS A 75 -13.35 -26.54 8.60
N LEU A 76 -12.37 -26.36 7.72
CA LEU A 76 -11.46 -27.44 7.29
C LEU A 76 -10.36 -27.73 8.32
N CYS A 77 -9.87 -26.72 9.01
CA CYS A 77 -8.77 -26.83 9.96
C CYS A 77 -9.07 -26.06 11.26
N PRO A 78 -10.03 -26.51 12.09
CA PRO A 78 -10.49 -25.78 13.28
C PRO A 78 -9.39 -25.60 14.33
N ASN A 79 -8.43 -26.50 14.38
CA ASN A 79 -7.29 -26.46 15.31
C ASN A 79 -6.05 -25.81 14.67
N GLY A 80 -6.19 -25.12 13.54
CA GLY A 80 -5.10 -24.40 12.88
C GLY A 80 -4.66 -23.16 13.66
N ILE A 81 -3.41 -22.77 13.48
CA ILE A 81 -2.85 -21.53 14.02
C ILE A 81 -3.11 -20.44 12.99
N TYR A 82 -3.99 -19.48 13.32
CA TYR A 82 -4.38 -18.38 12.45
C TYR A 82 -3.64 -17.12 12.86
N VAL A 83 -2.81 -16.57 11.94
CA VAL A 83 -1.97 -15.41 12.22
C VAL A 83 -2.14 -14.31 11.17
N ARG A 84 -2.05 -13.07 11.60
CA ARG A 84 -1.92 -11.93 10.69
C ARG A 84 -0.50 -11.86 10.15
N GLY A 85 -0.37 -11.69 8.83
CA GLY A 85 0.95 -11.64 8.20
C GLY A 85 1.76 -10.40 8.59
N ASN A 86 3.06 -10.60 8.80
CA ASN A 86 4.04 -9.54 8.98
C ASN A 86 4.75 -9.23 7.65
N HIS A 87 4.11 -8.42 6.80
CA HIS A 87 4.62 -8.12 5.47
C HIS A 87 6.00 -7.44 5.47
N GLN A 88 6.34 -6.67 6.50
CA GLN A 88 7.67 -6.07 6.63
C GLN A 88 8.73 -7.16 6.80
N ARG A 89 8.49 -8.12 7.70
CA ARG A 89 9.39 -9.26 7.93
C ARG A 89 9.57 -10.12 6.69
N TYR A 90 8.48 -10.35 5.94
CA TYR A 90 8.54 -11.09 4.67
C TYR A 90 9.38 -10.35 3.64
N ALA A 91 9.22 -9.04 3.52
CA ALA A 91 10.02 -8.22 2.61
C ALA A 91 11.51 -8.23 2.97
N GLU A 92 11.86 -8.18 4.26
CA GLU A 92 13.24 -8.27 4.75
C GLU A 92 13.90 -9.61 4.35
N LEU A 93 13.21 -10.73 4.57
CA LEU A 93 13.73 -12.06 4.21
C LEU A 93 13.80 -12.25 2.69
N SER A 94 12.78 -11.81 1.96
CA SER A 94 12.79 -11.80 0.50
C SER A 94 14.00 -11.04 -0.05
N TYR A 95 14.26 -9.83 0.45
CA TYR A 95 15.42 -9.04 0.03
C TYR A 95 16.75 -9.77 0.27
N LYS A 96 16.93 -10.41 1.42
CA LYS A 96 18.12 -11.21 1.71
C LYS A 96 18.27 -12.35 0.71
N ILE A 97 17.19 -13.07 0.42
CA ILE A 97 17.21 -14.20 -0.53
C ILE A 97 17.51 -13.72 -1.95
N MET A 98 16.90 -12.62 -2.39
CA MET A 98 17.19 -12.04 -3.71
C MET A 98 18.65 -11.57 -3.82
N THR A 99 19.26 -11.15 -2.71
CA THR A 99 20.70 -10.81 -2.66
C THR A 99 21.56 -12.08 -2.83
N ILE A 100 21.20 -13.20 -2.18
CA ILE A 100 21.87 -14.48 -2.38
C ILE A 100 21.82 -14.92 -3.84
N PHE A 101 20.69 -14.73 -4.55
CA PHE A 101 20.58 -15.11 -5.97
C PHE A 101 21.55 -14.30 -6.85
N LYS A 102 21.75 -13.02 -6.54
CA LYS A 102 22.69 -12.14 -7.27
C LYS A 102 24.15 -12.53 -7.10
N ASP A 103 24.49 -13.30 -6.07
CA ASP A 103 25.84 -13.85 -5.91
C ASP A 103 26.17 -14.92 -6.97
N PHE A 104 25.14 -15.56 -7.58
CA PHE A 104 25.32 -16.62 -8.57
C PHE A 104 25.12 -16.16 -10.01
N SER A 105 24.35 -15.09 -10.23
CA SER A 105 24.15 -14.50 -11.56
C SER A 105 23.79 -13.03 -11.45
N PRO A 106 24.28 -12.15 -12.35
CA PRO A 106 23.82 -10.79 -12.43
C PRO A 106 22.37 -10.67 -12.96
N ASP A 107 21.93 -11.69 -13.70
CA ASP A 107 20.62 -11.71 -14.38
C ASP A 107 19.57 -12.41 -13.50
N VAL A 108 19.12 -11.71 -12.46
CA VAL A 108 18.03 -12.13 -11.57
C VAL A 108 16.78 -11.31 -11.88
N ASP A 109 15.73 -11.99 -12.30
CA ASP A 109 14.43 -11.41 -12.62
C ASP A 109 13.42 -11.74 -11.51
N GLN A 110 13.31 -10.86 -10.52
CA GLN A 110 12.37 -11.02 -9.42
C GLN A 110 10.93 -10.82 -9.91
N MET A 111 10.10 -11.86 -9.82
CA MET A 111 8.70 -11.87 -10.26
C MET A 111 7.74 -11.42 -9.15
N SER A 112 8.02 -11.86 -7.92
CA SER A 112 7.22 -11.54 -6.73
C SER A 112 8.12 -11.45 -5.49
N ILE A 113 7.51 -11.38 -4.32
CA ILE A 113 8.22 -11.41 -3.04
C ILE A 113 8.82 -12.80 -2.73
N ASP A 114 8.31 -13.86 -3.37
CA ASP A 114 8.64 -15.26 -3.08
C ASP A 114 9.20 -16.04 -4.28
N GLU A 115 9.27 -15.43 -5.48
CA GLU A 115 9.78 -16.12 -6.66
C GLU A 115 10.65 -15.24 -7.56
N ALA A 116 11.65 -15.88 -8.18
CA ALA A 116 12.53 -15.25 -9.16
C ALA A 116 12.99 -16.23 -10.24
N PHE A 117 13.32 -15.69 -11.41
CA PHE A 117 14.13 -16.36 -12.41
C PHE A 117 15.58 -15.92 -12.29
N ILE A 118 16.48 -16.87 -12.44
CA ILE A 118 17.94 -16.68 -12.47
C ILE A 118 18.45 -17.23 -13.80
N ASP A 119 19.08 -16.41 -14.62
CA ASP A 119 19.74 -16.90 -15.83
C ASP A 119 21.17 -17.36 -15.45
N LEU A 120 21.40 -18.65 -15.51
CA LEU A 120 22.69 -19.29 -15.21
C LEU A 120 23.56 -19.47 -16.47
N THR A 121 23.12 -18.97 -17.63
CA THR A 121 23.86 -19.10 -18.87
C THR A 121 25.19 -18.36 -18.78
N GLY A 122 26.30 -19.09 -19.01
CA GLY A 122 27.66 -18.52 -18.95
C GLY A 122 28.26 -18.43 -17.54
N THR A 123 27.56 -18.89 -16.51
CA THR A 123 28.08 -18.92 -15.12
C THR A 123 28.82 -20.21 -14.78
N GLU A 124 28.88 -21.18 -15.70
CA GLU A 124 29.39 -22.54 -15.46
C GLU A 124 30.87 -22.57 -15.06
N TYR A 125 31.65 -21.61 -15.57
CA TYR A 125 33.07 -21.50 -15.22
C TYR A 125 33.31 -21.06 -13.76
N LEU A 126 32.34 -20.34 -13.17
CA LEU A 126 32.46 -19.83 -11.79
C LEU A 126 31.86 -20.81 -10.77
N PHE A 127 30.73 -21.41 -11.10
CA PHE A 127 29.93 -22.16 -10.12
C PHE A 127 29.78 -23.64 -10.45
N GLY A 128 30.22 -24.05 -11.63
CA GLY A 128 30.07 -25.42 -12.12
C GLY A 128 28.78 -25.62 -12.92
N PRO A 129 28.43 -26.87 -13.22
CA PRO A 129 27.22 -27.18 -14.01
C PRO A 129 25.97 -26.57 -13.42
N PRO A 130 24.99 -26.09 -14.24
CA PRO A 130 23.77 -25.43 -13.77
C PRO A 130 22.99 -26.26 -12.74
N GLU A 131 23.01 -27.59 -12.87
CA GLU A 131 22.37 -28.50 -11.92
C GLU A 131 23.02 -28.43 -10.51
N GLU A 132 24.34 -28.39 -10.44
CA GLU A 132 25.05 -28.23 -9.19
C GLU A 132 24.90 -26.84 -8.59
N THR A 133 24.93 -25.83 -9.45
CA THR A 133 24.68 -24.44 -9.06
C THR A 133 23.28 -24.28 -8.47
N ALA A 134 22.27 -24.92 -9.03
CA ALA A 134 20.90 -24.91 -8.49
C ALA A 134 20.84 -25.51 -7.07
N LYS A 135 21.57 -26.62 -6.81
CA LYS A 135 21.64 -27.23 -5.49
C LYS A 135 22.38 -26.32 -4.49
N LYS A 136 23.48 -25.69 -4.91
CA LYS A 136 24.23 -24.72 -4.07
C LYS A 136 23.33 -23.51 -3.69
N ILE A 137 22.51 -23.02 -4.61
CA ILE A 137 21.55 -21.93 -4.32
C ILE A 137 20.55 -22.37 -3.24
N LYS A 138 19.97 -23.57 -3.37
CA LYS A 138 19.05 -24.12 -2.35
C LYS A 138 19.72 -24.22 -0.97
N GLU A 139 20.89 -24.80 -0.92
CA GLU A 139 21.66 -24.98 0.30
C GLU A 139 22.00 -23.63 0.95
N LYS A 140 22.48 -22.67 0.16
CA LYS A 140 22.81 -21.33 0.64
C LYS A 140 21.57 -20.58 1.18
N VAL A 141 20.43 -20.65 0.51
CA VAL A 141 19.19 -20.07 1.03
C VAL A 141 18.83 -20.69 2.38
N LYS A 142 18.87 -22.02 2.49
CA LYS A 142 18.54 -22.74 3.73
C LYS A 142 19.50 -22.40 4.86
N GLU A 143 20.79 -22.35 4.58
CA GLU A 143 21.85 -22.02 5.57
C GLU A 143 21.66 -20.58 6.11
N TYR A 144 21.46 -19.60 5.23
CA TYR A 144 21.43 -18.19 5.63
C TYR A 144 20.07 -17.71 6.17
N THR A 145 18.99 -18.40 5.83
CA THR A 145 17.64 -17.94 6.20
C THR A 145 16.81 -18.97 6.97
N GLY A 146 17.20 -20.23 6.98
CA GLY A 146 16.41 -21.33 7.54
C GLY A 146 15.18 -21.72 6.70
N LEU A 147 14.96 -21.05 5.55
CA LEU A 147 13.81 -21.31 4.66
C LEU A 147 14.20 -22.29 3.55
N THR A 148 13.21 -23.01 3.03
CA THR A 148 13.39 -23.90 1.88
C THR A 148 12.85 -23.27 0.60
N VAL A 149 13.41 -23.68 -0.52
CA VAL A 149 12.99 -23.29 -1.85
C VAL A 149 12.82 -24.50 -2.76
N SER A 150 11.79 -24.45 -3.59
CA SER A 150 11.61 -25.40 -4.69
C SER A 150 12.10 -24.81 -5.99
N VAL A 151 12.85 -25.60 -6.75
CA VAL A 151 13.64 -25.09 -7.85
C VAL A 151 13.38 -25.91 -9.13
N GLY A 152 13.21 -25.20 -10.23
CA GLY A 152 13.10 -25.79 -11.57
C GLY A 152 14.18 -25.25 -12.49
N LEU A 153 14.95 -26.15 -13.11
CA LEU A 153 15.96 -25.83 -14.12
C LEU A 153 15.47 -26.28 -15.50
N ALA A 154 15.50 -25.37 -16.48
CA ALA A 154 15.04 -25.68 -17.83
C ALA A 154 15.65 -24.74 -18.90
N PRO A 155 15.59 -25.08 -20.19
CA PRO A 155 16.04 -24.22 -21.28
C PRO A 155 15.20 -22.95 -21.49
N THR A 156 13.97 -22.90 -20.96
CA THR A 156 13.07 -21.74 -21.05
C THR A 156 12.53 -21.35 -19.67
N LYS A 157 12.24 -20.05 -19.46
CA LYS A 157 11.62 -19.57 -18.21
C LYS A 157 10.29 -20.27 -17.95
N TYR A 158 9.49 -20.51 -19.00
CA TYR A 158 8.20 -21.15 -18.87
C TYR A 158 8.31 -22.57 -18.28
N LEU A 159 9.19 -23.38 -18.84
CA LEU A 159 9.43 -24.74 -18.35
C LEU A 159 10.05 -24.76 -16.95
N ALA A 160 10.98 -23.84 -16.66
CA ALA A 160 11.59 -23.73 -15.34
C ALA A 160 10.54 -23.45 -14.25
N LYS A 161 9.52 -22.60 -14.55
CA LYS A 161 8.42 -22.35 -13.62
C LYS A 161 7.53 -23.57 -13.36
N ILE A 162 7.22 -24.33 -14.40
CA ILE A 162 6.46 -25.58 -14.24
C ILE A 162 7.27 -26.59 -13.43
N ALA A 163 8.56 -26.73 -13.74
CA ALA A 163 9.47 -27.64 -13.05
C ALA A 163 9.54 -27.34 -11.55
N SER A 164 9.70 -26.07 -11.16
CA SER A 164 9.71 -25.68 -9.75
C SER A 164 8.39 -25.97 -9.04
N ALA A 165 7.24 -25.74 -9.72
CA ALA A 165 5.93 -26.03 -9.15
C ALA A 165 5.72 -27.55 -8.92
N MET A 166 6.25 -28.39 -9.80
CA MET A 166 6.19 -29.84 -9.67
C MET A 166 7.12 -30.40 -8.61
N SER A 167 8.19 -29.68 -8.28
CA SER A 167 9.19 -30.11 -7.29
C SER A 167 8.81 -29.77 -5.83
N LYS A 168 7.72 -29.04 -5.59
CA LYS A 168 7.31 -28.60 -4.24
C LYS A 168 6.89 -29.78 -3.35
N PRO A 169 7.24 -29.79 -2.04
CA PRO A 169 8.13 -28.82 -1.35
C PRO A 169 9.60 -29.24 -1.37
N ASP A 170 10.50 -28.26 -1.15
CA ASP A 170 11.97 -28.41 -1.00
C ASP A 170 12.61 -29.29 -2.08
N GLY A 171 12.02 -29.29 -3.29
CA GLY A 171 12.44 -30.13 -4.38
C GLY A 171 13.34 -29.43 -5.40
N PHE A 172 13.83 -30.24 -6.33
CA PHE A 172 14.56 -29.82 -7.51
C PHE A 172 14.08 -30.64 -8.71
N TYR A 173 13.75 -30.00 -9.79
CA TYR A 173 13.37 -30.67 -11.02
C TYR A 173 14.12 -30.09 -12.21
N PHE A 174 14.74 -30.94 -13.01
CA PHE A 174 15.53 -30.55 -14.18
C PHE A 174 14.89 -31.10 -15.47
N ILE A 175 14.44 -30.20 -16.33
CA ILE A 175 14.00 -30.53 -17.69
C ILE A 175 15.21 -30.39 -18.61
N LYS A 176 15.74 -31.51 -19.06
CA LYS A 176 16.95 -31.55 -19.90
C LYS A 176 16.68 -30.97 -21.28
N PRO A 177 17.65 -30.24 -21.86
CA PRO A 177 17.54 -29.80 -23.26
C PRO A 177 17.29 -30.96 -24.22
N GLY A 178 16.33 -30.77 -25.12
CA GLY A 178 15.89 -31.78 -26.07
C GLY A 178 14.77 -32.70 -25.57
N THR A 179 14.32 -32.55 -24.31
CA THR A 179 13.18 -33.33 -23.75
C THR A 179 11.95 -32.45 -23.47
N GLU A 180 11.96 -31.21 -23.91
CA GLU A 180 10.93 -30.21 -23.60
C GLU A 180 9.55 -30.63 -24.09
N GLN A 181 9.47 -31.13 -25.35
CA GLN A 181 8.23 -31.58 -25.95
C GLN A 181 7.70 -32.82 -25.24
N ASP A 182 8.54 -33.83 -25.03
CA ASP A 182 8.16 -35.07 -24.35
C ASP A 182 7.66 -34.77 -22.91
N PHE A 183 8.32 -33.86 -22.22
CA PHE A 183 7.89 -33.39 -20.91
C PHE A 183 6.48 -32.78 -20.96
N MET A 184 6.24 -31.88 -21.93
CA MET A 184 4.95 -31.19 -22.04
C MET A 184 3.83 -32.14 -22.49
N LEU A 185 4.10 -33.12 -23.34
CA LEU A 185 3.11 -34.14 -23.80
C LEU A 185 2.70 -35.11 -22.67
N ASN A 186 3.53 -35.27 -21.66
CA ASN A 186 3.22 -36.09 -20.48
C ASN A 186 2.73 -35.27 -19.29
N LEU A 187 2.65 -33.91 -19.40
CA LEU A 187 2.18 -33.04 -18.37
C LEU A 187 0.62 -33.03 -18.36
N PRO A 188 -0.02 -33.26 -17.19
CA PRO A 188 -1.46 -33.07 -17.05
C PRO A 188 -1.88 -31.65 -17.43
N LEU A 189 -3.01 -31.50 -18.13
CA LEU A 189 -3.45 -30.21 -18.67
C LEU A 189 -3.65 -29.14 -17.58
N GLU A 190 -4.11 -29.55 -16.39
CA GLU A 190 -4.27 -28.68 -15.23
C GLU A 190 -2.95 -28.20 -14.61
N LYS A 191 -1.82 -28.80 -14.97
CA LYS A 191 -0.47 -28.37 -14.55
C LYS A 191 0.17 -27.39 -15.53
N VAL A 192 -0.44 -27.18 -16.69
CA VAL A 192 0.04 -26.20 -17.67
C VAL A 192 -0.17 -24.80 -17.11
N TRP A 193 0.93 -24.12 -16.80
CA TRP A 193 0.87 -22.77 -16.24
C TRP A 193 0.20 -21.81 -17.23
N GLY A 194 -0.72 -20.98 -16.74
CA GLY A 194 -1.53 -20.07 -17.57
C GLY A 194 -2.92 -20.61 -17.92
N LEU A 195 -3.18 -21.89 -17.70
CA LEU A 195 -4.52 -22.48 -17.86
C LEU A 195 -5.25 -22.47 -16.51
N GLY A 196 -6.04 -21.43 -16.27
CA GLY A 196 -6.93 -21.38 -15.09
C GLY A 196 -8.19 -22.23 -15.29
N LYS A 197 -8.97 -22.41 -14.23
CA LYS A 197 -10.19 -23.24 -14.19
C LYS A 197 -11.14 -22.98 -15.38
N LYS A 198 -11.42 -21.71 -15.70
CA LYS A 198 -12.30 -21.35 -16.83
C LYS A 198 -11.71 -21.74 -18.19
N SER A 199 -10.40 -21.63 -18.36
CA SER A 199 -9.71 -22.04 -19.60
C SER A 199 -9.75 -23.55 -19.76
N LEU A 200 -9.54 -24.31 -18.70
CA LEU A 200 -9.67 -25.77 -18.69
C LEU A 200 -11.10 -26.20 -18.99
N GLU A 201 -12.11 -25.59 -18.40
CA GLU A 201 -13.51 -25.87 -18.70
C GLU A 201 -13.84 -25.61 -20.20
N ASN A 202 -13.30 -24.52 -20.76
CA ASN A 202 -13.49 -24.19 -22.18
C ASN A 202 -12.79 -25.21 -23.11
N LEU A 203 -11.56 -25.63 -22.76
CA LEU A 203 -10.84 -26.68 -23.48
C LEU A 203 -11.60 -28.00 -23.45
N ASN A 204 -12.04 -28.44 -22.27
CA ASN A 204 -12.80 -29.68 -22.11
C ASN A 204 -14.12 -29.66 -22.87
N LYS A 205 -14.85 -28.55 -22.91
CA LYS A 205 -16.08 -28.39 -23.72
C LYS A 205 -15.83 -28.54 -25.22
N LYS A 206 -14.60 -28.30 -25.69
CA LYS A 206 -14.19 -28.41 -27.09
C LYS A 206 -13.46 -29.74 -27.40
N GLY A 207 -13.44 -30.66 -26.43
CA GLY A 207 -12.89 -32.01 -26.61
C GLY A 207 -11.39 -32.13 -26.35
N PHE A 208 -10.76 -31.14 -25.70
CA PHE A 208 -9.34 -31.18 -25.32
C PHE A 208 -9.21 -31.53 -23.84
N TYR A 209 -8.73 -32.70 -23.52
CA TYR A 209 -8.57 -33.23 -22.16
C TYR A 209 -7.10 -33.43 -21.76
N SER A 210 -6.19 -33.41 -22.74
CA SER A 210 -4.76 -33.58 -22.54
C SER A 210 -3.94 -32.61 -23.41
N THR A 211 -2.66 -32.48 -23.09
CA THR A 211 -1.70 -31.73 -23.90
C THR A 211 -1.50 -32.40 -25.27
N LYS A 212 -1.65 -33.73 -25.36
CA LYS A 212 -1.58 -34.48 -26.62
C LYS A 212 -2.71 -34.13 -27.57
N ASP A 213 -3.94 -33.96 -27.06
CA ASP A 213 -5.08 -33.57 -27.89
C ASP A 213 -4.86 -32.22 -28.58
N ILE A 214 -4.18 -31.29 -27.87
CA ILE A 214 -3.80 -29.98 -28.41
C ILE A 214 -2.66 -30.12 -29.41
N PHE A 215 -1.67 -30.97 -29.13
CA PHE A 215 -0.49 -31.17 -29.97
C PHE A 215 -0.86 -31.73 -31.37
N GLU A 216 -1.85 -32.63 -31.44
CA GLU A 216 -2.33 -33.24 -32.66
C GLU A 216 -3.05 -32.27 -33.61
N LYS A 217 -3.39 -31.08 -33.15
CA LYS A 217 -4.06 -30.06 -33.97
C LYS A 217 -3.06 -29.09 -34.57
N ASP A 218 -3.33 -28.68 -35.80
CA ASP A 218 -2.59 -27.61 -36.45
C ASP A 218 -2.93 -26.22 -35.82
N TYR A 219 -2.13 -25.26 -36.19
CA TYR A 219 -2.29 -23.89 -35.65
C TYR A 219 -3.63 -23.27 -36.10
N ASP A 220 -4.01 -23.46 -37.37
CA ASP A 220 -5.20 -22.83 -37.97
C ASP A 220 -6.47 -23.31 -37.28
N TYR A 221 -6.54 -24.62 -36.98
CA TYR A 221 -7.65 -25.20 -36.23
C TYR A 221 -7.75 -24.64 -34.80
N LEU A 222 -6.62 -24.49 -34.12
CA LEU A 222 -6.60 -23.88 -32.78
C LEU A 222 -6.98 -22.38 -32.83
N GLU A 223 -6.54 -21.65 -33.86
CA GLU A 223 -6.89 -20.24 -34.05
C GLU A 223 -8.38 -20.06 -34.33
N PHE A 224 -8.97 -20.91 -35.14
CA PHE A 224 -10.41 -20.93 -35.41
C PHE A 224 -11.22 -21.12 -34.11
N LEU A 225 -10.79 -22.02 -33.22
CA LEU A 225 -11.52 -22.33 -31.98
C LEU A 225 -11.32 -21.35 -30.85
N PHE A 226 -10.13 -20.78 -30.70
CA PHE A 226 -9.72 -20.05 -29.47
C PHE A 226 -9.25 -18.62 -29.76
N GLY A 227 -9.12 -18.22 -31.01
CA GLY A 227 -8.54 -16.95 -31.43
C GLY A 227 -7.01 -16.93 -31.34
N LYS A 228 -6.40 -16.01 -32.07
CA LYS A 228 -4.96 -15.93 -32.34
C LYS A 228 -4.08 -16.05 -31.10
N ASN A 229 -4.35 -15.26 -30.06
CA ASN A 229 -3.49 -15.21 -28.86
C ASN A 229 -3.50 -16.54 -28.09
N THR A 230 -4.69 -17.13 -27.90
CA THR A 230 -4.83 -18.40 -27.18
C THR A 230 -4.26 -19.55 -28.01
N ALA A 231 -4.49 -19.57 -29.34
CA ALA A 231 -3.91 -20.57 -30.23
C ALA A 231 -2.38 -20.54 -30.22
N THR A 232 -1.78 -19.34 -30.33
CA THR A 232 -0.32 -19.17 -30.26
C THR A 232 0.23 -19.71 -28.94
N PHE A 233 -0.43 -19.39 -27.82
CA PHE A 233 -0.05 -19.91 -26.50
C PHE A 233 -0.12 -21.44 -26.47
N LEU A 234 -1.26 -22.02 -26.77
CA LEU A 234 -1.48 -23.46 -26.70
C LEU A 234 -0.53 -24.23 -27.63
N TYR A 235 -0.40 -23.77 -28.88
CA TYR A 235 0.46 -24.40 -29.88
C TYR A 235 1.93 -24.46 -29.45
N ASN A 236 2.46 -23.34 -28.93
CA ASN A 236 3.85 -23.24 -28.48
C ASN A 236 4.09 -24.07 -27.23
N VAL A 237 3.20 -23.94 -26.23
CA VAL A 237 3.36 -24.57 -24.94
C VAL A 237 3.45 -26.08 -25.02
N VAL A 238 2.53 -26.74 -25.77
CA VAL A 238 2.55 -28.19 -25.87
C VAL A 238 3.74 -28.74 -26.68
N ARG A 239 4.43 -27.87 -27.42
CA ARG A 239 5.67 -28.18 -28.15
C ARG A 239 6.94 -27.85 -27.39
N GLY A 240 6.80 -27.38 -26.13
CA GLY A 240 7.93 -26.96 -25.29
C GLY A 240 8.64 -25.71 -25.81
N LEU A 241 8.01 -24.94 -26.69
CA LEU A 241 8.59 -23.73 -27.27
C LEU A 241 8.41 -22.55 -26.29
N ASP A 242 9.36 -21.61 -26.33
CA ASP A 242 9.23 -20.37 -25.55
C ASP A 242 8.07 -19.53 -26.10
N ASN A 243 7.15 -19.15 -25.23
CA ASN A 243 5.98 -18.35 -25.56
C ASN A 243 6.12 -16.88 -25.14
N ASN A 244 7.31 -16.44 -24.72
CA ASN A 244 7.59 -15.10 -24.24
C ASN A 244 6.68 -14.64 -23.07
N SER A 245 6.03 -15.57 -22.36
CA SER A 245 5.11 -15.26 -21.26
C SER A 245 5.76 -14.44 -20.15
N PHE A 246 7.08 -14.55 -19.99
CA PHE A 246 7.86 -13.84 -18.97
C PHE A 246 8.74 -12.73 -19.54
N SER A 247 8.51 -12.29 -20.78
CA SER A 247 9.23 -11.17 -21.36
C SER A 247 8.66 -9.84 -20.87
N ARG A 248 9.42 -9.09 -20.09
CA ARG A 248 9.05 -7.72 -19.63
C ARG A 248 9.07 -6.67 -20.73
N LYS A 249 9.74 -6.94 -21.87
CA LYS A 249 9.89 -5.99 -22.98
C LYS A 249 8.56 -5.55 -23.62
N ASN A 250 7.48 -6.29 -23.39
CA ASN A 250 6.17 -6.08 -24.01
C ASN A 250 5.06 -5.67 -23.03
N ALA A 251 5.35 -5.33 -21.78
CA ALA A 251 4.35 -4.80 -20.85
C ALA A 251 3.93 -3.39 -21.30
N LYS A 252 2.97 -3.32 -22.23
CA LYS A 252 2.50 -2.06 -22.84
C LYS A 252 1.64 -1.22 -21.89
N ASN A 253 1.00 -1.84 -20.90
CA ASN A 253 0.09 -1.17 -19.99
C ASN A 253 0.52 -1.45 -18.55
N HIS A 254 1.19 -0.49 -17.96
CA HIS A 254 1.46 -0.52 -16.53
C HIS A 254 0.35 0.24 -15.80
N SER A 255 -0.21 -0.36 -14.75
CA SER A 255 -1.19 0.28 -13.87
C SER A 255 -0.68 0.31 -12.44
N ILE A 256 -1.04 1.35 -11.69
CA ILE A 256 -0.81 1.45 -10.25
C ILE A 256 -2.15 1.62 -9.58
N SER A 257 -2.58 0.61 -8.81
CA SER A 257 -3.91 0.58 -8.21
C SER A 257 -3.91 0.01 -6.81
N ALA A 258 -4.99 0.30 -6.08
CA ALA A 258 -5.31 -0.31 -4.82
C ALA A 258 -6.82 -0.51 -4.69
N GLU A 259 -7.23 -1.54 -3.96
CA GLU A 259 -8.63 -1.79 -3.64
C GLU A 259 -8.80 -2.21 -2.18
N THR A 260 -9.95 -1.93 -1.62
CA THR A 260 -10.32 -2.38 -0.27
C THR A 260 -11.70 -3.00 -0.27
N THR A 261 -11.83 -4.10 0.49
CA THR A 261 -13.12 -4.75 0.75
C THR A 261 -13.58 -4.33 2.14
N PHE A 262 -14.75 -3.73 2.24
CA PHE A 262 -15.33 -3.33 3.51
C PHE A 262 -15.75 -4.54 4.33
N ILE A 263 -15.65 -4.45 5.66
CA ILE A 263 -16.07 -5.52 6.59
C ILE A 263 -17.58 -5.81 6.46
N ASN A 264 -18.38 -4.77 6.28
CA ASN A 264 -19.80 -4.83 5.94
C ASN A 264 -20.04 -4.00 4.69
N ASP A 265 -21.16 -4.22 4.00
CA ASP A 265 -21.53 -3.39 2.85
C ASP A 265 -21.89 -1.98 3.33
N ILE A 266 -21.35 -0.97 2.66
CA ILE A 266 -21.46 0.44 3.06
C ILE A 266 -22.39 1.17 2.10
N THR A 267 -23.35 1.90 2.65
CA THR A 267 -24.24 2.80 1.91
C THR A 267 -23.92 4.28 2.18
N ASP A 268 -23.19 4.55 3.25
CA ASP A 268 -22.77 5.91 3.62
C ASP A 268 -21.70 6.44 2.69
N THR A 269 -22.04 7.43 1.92
CA THR A 269 -21.17 8.07 0.91
C THR A 269 -19.92 8.67 1.55
N TYR A 270 -20.02 9.27 2.74
CA TYR A 270 -18.87 9.85 3.44
C TYR A 270 -17.80 8.81 3.76
N THR A 271 -18.22 7.63 4.22
CA THR A 271 -17.31 6.51 4.51
C THR A 271 -16.64 6.00 3.23
N ILE A 272 -17.41 5.89 2.13
CA ILE A 272 -16.87 5.43 0.84
C ILE A 272 -15.85 6.44 0.30
N GLU A 273 -16.16 7.74 0.30
CA GLU A 273 -15.26 8.80 -0.14
C GLU A 273 -13.99 8.87 0.71
N THR A 274 -14.12 8.62 2.02
CA THR A 274 -12.94 8.56 2.91
C THR A 274 -12.04 7.39 2.53
N ALA A 275 -12.61 6.23 2.18
CA ALA A 275 -11.84 5.09 1.69
C ALA A 275 -11.19 5.40 0.32
N ILE A 276 -11.89 6.08 -0.59
CA ILE A 276 -11.32 6.55 -1.87
C ILE A 276 -10.12 7.47 -1.61
N LEU A 277 -10.21 8.41 -0.67
CA LEU A 277 -9.11 9.32 -0.33
C LEU A 277 -7.91 8.56 0.26
N GLU A 278 -8.15 7.59 1.15
CA GLU A 278 -7.09 6.76 1.74
C GLU A 278 -6.33 5.96 0.65
N LEU A 279 -7.08 5.31 -0.24
CA LEU A 279 -6.52 4.58 -1.37
C LEU A 279 -5.79 5.52 -2.34
N ALA A 280 -6.40 6.70 -2.65
CA ALA A 280 -5.82 7.69 -3.55
C ALA A 280 -4.46 8.18 -3.05
N GLN A 281 -4.33 8.49 -1.77
CA GLN A 281 -3.07 8.87 -1.17
C GLN A 281 -2.02 7.77 -1.35
N GLY A 282 -2.34 6.53 -1.03
CA GLY A 282 -1.43 5.39 -1.19
C GLY A 282 -0.96 5.17 -2.63
N VAL A 283 -1.90 5.19 -3.58
CA VAL A 283 -1.64 4.99 -5.01
C VAL A 283 -0.85 6.14 -5.59
N PHE A 284 -1.19 7.39 -5.27
CA PHE A 284 -0.52 8.57 -5.76
C PHE A 284 0.95 8.62 -5.30
N PHE A 285 1.22 8.37 -4.01
CA PHE A 285 2.60 8.31 -3.52
C PHE A 285 3.40 7.14 -4.09
N ARG A 286 2.75 6.02 -4.49
CA ARG A 286 3.43 4.96 -5.25
C ARG A 286 3.83 5.45 -6.64
N LEU A 287 2.93 6.15 -7.36
CA LEU A 287 3.24 6.76 -8.65
C LEU A 287 4.46 7.68 -8.57
N LEU A 288 4.51 8.56 -7.55
CA LEU A 288 5.64 9.45 -7.32
C LEU A 288 6.94 8.69 -7.01
N ARG A 289 6.90 7.63 -6.20
CA ARG A 289 8.09 6.81 -5.88
C ARG A 289 8.66 6.12 -7.12
N GLU A 290 7.82 5.76 -8.05
CA GLU A 290 8.23 5.13 -9.31
C GLU A 290 8.70 6.14 -10.38
N ASN A 291 8.70 7.45 -10.06
CA ASN A 291 8.93 8.55 -11.01
C ASN A 291 8.09 8.39 -12.28
N ALA A 292 6.82 8.05 -12.08
CA ALA A 292 5.91 7.70 -13.16
C ALA A 292 4.79 8.74 -13.29
N TYR A 293 4.15 8.75 -14.45
CA TYR A 293 3.11 9.70 -14.83
C TYR A 293 1.93 8.97 -15.45
N SER A 294 0.73 9.52 -15.26
CA SER A 294 -0.47 9.03 -15.95
C SER A 294 -1.48 10.16 -16.17
N LYS A 295 -2.22 10.03 -17.26
CA LYS A 295 -3.39 10.85 -17.60
C LYS A 295 -4.71 10.13 -17.36
N THR A 296 -4.67 8.84 -17.00
CA THR A 296 -5.85 7.98 -16.92
C THR A 296 -6.08 7.57 -15.48
N ALA A 297 -7.24 7.93 -14.95
CA ALA A 297 -7.73 7.48 -13.65
C ALA A 297 -8.90 6.51 -13.82
N PHE A 298 -9.07 5.58 -12.88
CA PHE A 298 -10.22 4.69 -12.86
C PHE A 298 -10.77 4.48 -11.46
N VAL A 299 -12.06 4.12 -11.41
CA VAL A 299 -12.77 3.67 -10.22
C VAL A 299 -13.44 2.34 -10.52
N LYS A 300 -13.38 1.42 -9.57
CA LYS A 300 -14.04 0.11 -9.59
C LYS A 300 -14.92 0.00 -8.34
N ILE A 301 -16.20 -0.32 -8.54
CA ILE A 301 -17.16 -0.52 -7.46
C ILE A 301 -17.69 -1.94 -7.56
N ARG A 302 -17.65 -2.68 -6.45
CA ARG A 302 -18.36 -3.96 -6.34
C ARG A 302 -19.44 -3.85 -5.29
N TYR A 303 -20.64 -4.20 -5.67
CA TYR A 303 -21.82 -4.18 -4.81
C TYR A 303 -21.97 -5.47 -3.99
N ASP A 304 -22.94 -5.49 -3.09
CA ASP A 304 -23.29 -6.59 -2.19
C ASP A 304 -23.63 -7.90 -2.92
N ASP A 305 -24.25 -7.80 -4.10
CA ASP A 305 -24.58 -8.94 -4.99
C ASP A 305 -23.40 -9.40 -5.88
N PHE A 306 -22.18 -8.90 -5.62
CA PHE A 306 -20.97 -9.11 -6.40
C PHE A 306 -20.98 -8.52 -7.82
N THR A 307 -22.02 -7.79 -8.23
CA THR A 307 -21.98 -6.99 -9.45
C THR A 307 -20.82 -6.00 -9.36
N THR A 308 -19.97 -5.98 -10.37
CA THR A 308 -18.80 -5.09 -10.43
C THR A 308 -18.96 -4.15 -11.60
N VAL A 309 -18.87 -2.87 -11.35
CA VAL A 309 -18.79 -1.81 -12.37
C VAL A 309 -17.45 -1.11 -12.27
N SER A 310 -16.91 -0.69 -13.40
CA SER A 310 -15.70 0.11 -13.45
C SER A 310 -15.84 1.20 -14.51
N ILE A 311 -15.20 2.31 -14.24
CA ILE A 311 -15.14 3.45 -15.14
C ILE A 311 -13.72 4.00 -15.13
N GLN A 312 -13.24 4.42 -16.29
CA GLN A 312 -11.97 5.12 -16.44
C GLN A 312 -12.13 6.32 -17.35
N HIS A 313 -11.29 7.32 -17.12
CA HIS A 313 -11.21 8.48 -17.98
C HIS A 313 -9.76 8.89 -18.22
N THR A 314 -9.45 9.24 -19.47
CA THR A 314 -8.12 9.76 -19.85
C THR A 314 -8.23 11.27 -20.06
N TYR A 315 -7.54 12.02 -19.23
CA TYR A 315 -7.54 13.48 -19.24
C TYR A 315 -6.49 14.02 -20.23
N GLU A 316 -6.59 15.28 -20.59
CA GLU A 316 -5.64 15.93 -21.51
C GLU A 316 -4.25 16.05 -20.89
N LYS A 317 -4.17 16.40 -19.60
CA LYS A 317 -2.92 16.61 -18.86
C LYS A 317 -2.64 15.50 -17.87
N ASN A 318 -1.36 15.34 -17.50
CA ASN A 318 -0.97 14.43 -16.43
C ASN A 318 -1.61 14.85 -15.10
N ILE A 319 -1.96 13.85 -14.30
CA ILE A 319 -2.50 14.05 -12.95
C ILE A 319 -1.30 14.18 -12.01
N CYS A 320 -0.94 15.41 -11.65
CA CYS A 320 0.32 15.72 -10.97
C CYS A 320 0.16 15.98 -9.47
N THR A 321 -1.07 16.08 -8.94
CA THR A 321 -1.31 16.31 -7.51
C THR A 321 -2.34 15.35 -6.93
N LEU A 322 -2.20 15.04 -5.65
CA LEU A 322 -3.16 14.18 -4.93
C LEU A 322 -4.57 14.78 -4.95
N ASP A 323 -4.68 16.10 -4.79
CA ASP A 323 -5.98 16.78 -4.80
C ASP A 323 -6.68 16.61 -6.15
N SER A 324 -5.95 16.87 -7.25
CA SER A 324 -6.48 16.67 -8.61
C SER A 324 -6.84 15.20 -8.88
N PHE A 325 -6.04 14.25 -8.37
CA PHE A 325 -6.36 12.82 -8.49
C PHE A 325 -7.65 12.49 -7.75
N TYR A 326 -7.77 12.94 -6.50
CA TYR A 326 -8.93 12.66 -5.67
C TYR A 326 -10.22 13.27 -6.26
N GLU A 327 -10.17 14.53 -6.71
CA GLU A 327 -11.31 15.19 -7.39
C GLU A 327 -11.79 14.40 -8.61
N LYS A 328 -10.86 13.92 -9.44
CA LYS A 328 -11.18 13.09 -10.61
C LYS A 328 -11.79 11.75 -10.23
N LEU A 329 -11.29 11.12 -9.17
CA LEU A 329 -11.86 9.87 -8.65
C LEU A 329 -13.27 10.07 -8.08
N GLN A 330 -13.55 11.20 -7.42
CA GLN A 330 -14.88 11.52 -6.95
C GLN A 330 -15.88 11.67 -8.12
N GLN A 331 -15.52 12.41 -9.17
CA GLN A 331 -16.34 12.54 -10.37
C GLN A 331 -16.66 11.18 -11.01
N LEU A 332 -15.65 10.31 -11.16
CA LEU A 332 -15.84 8.97 -11.70
C LEU A 332 -16.70 8.08 -10.78
N PHE A 333 -16.53 8.22 -9.46
CA PHE A 333 -17.35 7.50 -8.50
C PHE A 333 -18.81 7.92 -8.60
N GLU A 334 -19.12 9.21 -8.58
CA GLU A 334 -20.47 9.77 -8.67
C GLU A 334 -21.18 9.33 -9.96
N GLU A 335 -20.46 9.24 -11.09
CA GLU A 335 -21.03 8.81 -12.37
C GLU A 335 -21.54 7.37 -12.35
N LYS A 336 -20.92 6.47 -11.56
CA LYS A 336 -21.24 5.03 -11.54
C LYS A 336 -21.86 4.55 -10.24
N TYR A 337 -21.83 5.37 -9.21
CA TYR A 337 -22.40 5.00 -7.93
C TYR A 337 -23.92 4.95 -7.99
N ILE A 338 -24.49 3.87 -7.47
CA ILE A 338 -25.94 3.70 -7.32
C ILE A 338 -26.30 4.01 -5.87
N PRO A 339 -27.01 5.12 -5.60
CA PRO A 339 -27.41 5.50 -4.25
C PRO A 339 -28.17 4.37 -3.51
N ASN A 340 -27.96 4.27 -2.21
CA ASN A 340 -28.61 3.30 -1.32
C ASN A 340 -28.30 1.82 -1.61
N ARG A 341 -27.41 1.51 -2.56
CA ARG A 341 -26.95 0.16 -2.79
C ARG A 341 -25.66 -0.11 -1.98
N GLY A 342 -25.61 -1.24 -1.30
CA GLY A 342 -24.46 -1.61 -0.47
C GLY A 342 -23.18 -1.79 -1.28
N VAL A 343 -22.15 -0.99 -1.00
CA VAL A 343 -20.83 -1.12 -1.62
C VAL A 343 -19.99 -2.09 -0.80
N ARG A 344 -19.59 -3.19 -1.43
CA ARG A 344 -18.75 -4.24 -0.85
C ARG A 344 -17.27 -3.92 -0.98
N LEU A 345 -16.85 -3.40 -2.14
CA LEU A 345 -15.46 -3.11 -2.44
C LEU A 345 -15.37 -1.84 -3.27
N ILE A 346 -14.36 -1.04 -2.96
CA ILE A 346 -13.94 0.09 -3.78
C ILE A 346 -12.48 -0.12 -4.23
N GLY A 347 -12.20 0.13 -5.50
CA GLY A 347 -10.87 0.13 -6.07
C GLY A 347 -10.63 1.38 -6.89
N ILE A 348 -9.41 1.88 -6.88
CA ILE A 348 -9.01 3.06 -7.65
C ILE A 348 -7.59 2.88 -8.20
N GLY A 349 -7.25 3.63 -9.22
CA GLY A 349 -5.88 3.61 -9.71
C GLY A 349 -5.63 4.48 -10.93
N PHE A 350 -4.39 4.39 -11.37
CA PHE A 350 -3.89 4.92 -12.63
C PHE A 350 -3.74 3.79 -13.64
N GLU A 351 -4.20 4.01 -14.85
CA GLU A 351 -3.92 3.18 -16.03
C GLU A 351 -2.93 3.90 -16.95
N ASN A 352 -2.37 3.17 -17.92
CA ASN A 352 -1.45 3.73 -18.92
C ASN A 352 -0.29 4.51 -18.30
N VAL A 353 0.26 3.99 -17.22
CA VAL A 353 1.38 4.60 -16.50
C VAL A 353 2.64 4.56 -17.35
N VAL A 354 3.34 5.69 -17.47
CA VAL A 354 4.58 5.85 -18.22
C VAL A 354 5.69 6.43 -17.35
N LYS A 355 6.93 6.04 -17.60
CA LYS A 355 8.10 6.56 -16.87
C LYS A 355 8.64 7.87 -17.42
N GLU A 356 8.34 8.17 -18.67
CA GLU A 356 8.79 9.40 -19.31
C GLU A 356 7.65 10.41 -19.35
N LYS A 357 7.92 11.61 -18.84
CA LYS A 357 6.98 12.74 -18.98
C LYS A 357 7.01 13.16 -20.45
N LYS A 358 5.96 12.82 -21.20
CA LYS A 358 5.82 13.37 -22.55
C LYS A 358 5.73 14.89 -22.47
N PRO A 359 6.41 15.63 -23.37
CA PRO A 359 6.30 17.08 -23.39
C PRO A 359 4.82 17.45 -23.58
N GLU A 360 4.29 18.20 -22.64
CA GLU A 360 2.94 18.75 -22.71
C GLU A 360 3.05 20.15 -23.33
N GLN A 361 2.15 20.44 -24.27
CA GLN A 361 2.04 21.78 -24.82
C GLN A 361 1.61 22.70 -23.67
N GLN A 362 2.48 23.62 -23.29
CA GLN A 362 2.15 24.61 -22.26
C GLN A 362 1.17 25.62 -22.85
N ASP A 363 0.07 25.84 -22.19
CA ASP A 363 -0.83 26.92 -22.52
C ASP A 363 -0.18 28.25 -22.10
N LEU A 364 -0.09 29.20 -23.03
CA LEU A 364 0.61 30.48 -22.83
C LEU A 364 0.05 31.31 -21.66
N PHE A 365 -1.18 31.01 -21.23
CA PHE A 365 -1.93 31.75 -20.20
C PHE A 365 -2.10 30.99 -18.88
N GLU A 366 -1.61 29.75 -18.78
CA GLU A 366 -1.71 28.96 -17.56
C GLU A 366 -0.50 29.17 -16.65
N THR A 367 -0.71 29.83 -15.53
CA THR A 367 0.26 29.82 -14.42
C THR A 367 0.23 28.45 -13.76
N ILE A 368 1.18 27.59 -14.10
CA ILE A 368 1.32 26.28 -13.43
C ILE A 368 1.67 26.53 -11.97
N ASP A 369 0.73 26.26 -11.07
CA ASP A 369 1.00 26.31 -9.63
C ASP A 369 1.79 25.06 -9.20
N ASN A 370 3.09 25.08 -9.48
CA ASN A 370 4.04 24.01 -9.10
C ASN A 370 4.25 23.89 -7.58
N LYS A 371 3.58 24.70 -6.76
CA LYS A 371 3.76 24.68 -5.30
C LYS A 371 3.23 23.38 -4.69
N LYS A 372 2.05 22.91 -5.12
CA LYS A 372 1.46 21.67 -4.62
C LYS A 372 2.31 20.44 -4.96
N GLU A 373 2.79 20.34 -6.19
CA GLU A 373 3.70 19.25 -6.60
C GLU A 373 4.99 19.23 -5.76
N LYS A 374 5.58 20.40 -5.50
CA LYS A 374 6.79 20.52 -4.66
C LYS A 374 6.53 20.08 -3.22
N VAL A 375 5.36 20.42 -2.66
CA VAL A 375 4.97 19.97 -1.31
C VAL A 375 4.84 18.46 -1.25
N GLU A 376 4.21 17.83 -2.23
CA GLU A 376 4.03 16.37 -2.26
C GLU A 376 5.37 15.64 -2.45
N GLN A 377 6.28 16.17 -3.26
CA GLN A 377 7.65 15.66 -3.37
C GLN A 377 8.44 15.81 -2.06
N ALA A 378 8.26 16.94 -1.36
CA ALA A 378 8.88 17.15 -0.06
C ALA A 378 8.35 16.14 0.98
N ILE A 379 7.03 15.89 1.02
CA ILE A 379 6.41 14.87 1.87
C ILE A 379 7.02 13.50 1.57
N LEU A 380 7.09 13.12 0.30
CA LEU A 380 7.69 11.85 -0.10
C LEU A 380 9.14 11.72 0.37
N SER A 381 9.93 12.79 0.22
CA SER A 381 11.33 12.82 0.65
C SER A 381 11.46 12.67 2.18
N MET A 382 10.55 13.27 2.94
CA MET A 382 10.49 13.14 4.40
C MET A 382 10.14 11.70 4.83
N GLU A 383 9.15 11.08 4.19
CA GLU A 383 8.77 9.69 4.47
C GLU A 383 9.87 8.70 4.10
N GLN A 384 10.62 8.95 3.02
CA GLN A 384 11.76 8.11 2.62
C GLN A 384 12.91 8.19 3.63
N LYS A 385 13.20 9.39 4.15
CA LYS A 385 14.23 9.60 5.18
C LYS A 385 13.83 9.04 6.54
N ASN A 386 12.55 9.05 6.86
CA ASN A 386 12.01 8.53 8.11
C ASN A 386 10.77 7.65 7.85
N PRO A 387 10.93 6.33 7.64
CA PRO A 387 9.82 5.42 7.33
C PRO A 387 8.73 5.34 8.40
N LYS A 388 9.00 5.81 9.63
CA LYS A 388 8.02 5.89 10.72
C LYS A 388 7.12 7.12 10.62
N LEU A 389 7.52 8.13 9.84
CA LEU A 389 6.73 9.32 9.60
C LEU A 389 5.70 9.02 8.49
N LYS A 390 4.42 9.24 8.80
CA LYS A 390 3.34 9.18 7.80
C LYS A 390 2.62 10.51 7.80
N VAL A 391 2.66 11.21 6.68
CA VAL A 391 1.91 12.44 6.46
C VAL A 391 0.60 12.08 5.78
N GLN A 392 -0.52 12.42 6.41
CA GLN A 392 -1.85 12.07 5.90
C GLN A 392 -2.74 13.31 5.83
N LYS A 393 -3.71 13.31 4.91
CA LYS A 393 -4.79 14.30 4.89
C LYS A 393 -5.57 14.23 6.21
N ALA A 394 -5.96 15.38 6.75
CA ALA A 394 -6.64 15.47 8.05
C ALA A 394 -7.88 14.57 8.16
N ARG A 395 -8.64 14.42 7.08
CA ARG A 395 -9.80 13.51 7.00
C ARG A 395 -9.44 12.04 7.28
N LEU A 396 -8.19 11.63 7.03
CA LEU A 396 -7.71 10.25 7.22
C LEU A 396 -7.16 9.98 8.61
N ILE A 397 -7.00 11.03 9.42
CA ILE A 397 -6.54 10.87 10.80
C ILE A 397 -7.66 10.17 11.58
N LYS A 398 -7.50 8.86 11.80
CA LYS A 398 -8.42 8.10 12.65
C LYS A 398 -8.43 8.74 14.04
N LYS A 399 -9.61 9.07 14.57
CA LYS A 399 -9.75 9.42 15.99
C LYS A 399 -8.99 8.34 16.76
N LEU A 400 -8.06 8.78 17.62
CA LEU A 400 -7.34 7.88 18.51
C LEU A 400 -8.35 6.93 19.15
N PRO A 401 -8.03 5.64 19.30
CA PRO A 401 -8.94 4.72 19.95
C PRO A 401 -9.36 5.32 21.29
N ASP A 402 -10.64 5.20 21.56
CA ASP A 402 -11.36 5.77 22.69
C ASP A 402 -10.80 5.22 24.02
N ASN A 403 -9.55 5.58 24.33
CA ASN A 403 -8.99 5.35 25.64
C ASN A 403 -9.69 6.33 26.59
N SER A 404 -10.40 5.81 27.55
CA SER A 404 -11.12 6.58 28.58
C SER A 404 -10.25 7.69 29.19
N LYS A 405 -8.92 7.50 29.25
CA LYS A 405 -7.93 8.49 29.67
C LYS A 405 -7.81 9.71 28.74
N THR A 406 -7.91 9.51 27.41
CA THR A 406 -7.87 10.61 26.43
C THR A 406 -9.17 11.43 26.48
N LYS A 407 -10.32 10.76 26.65
CA LYS A 407 -11.60 11.43 26.92
C LYS A 407 -11.53 12.27 28.21
N THR A 408 -10.92 11.74 29.26
CA THR A 408 -10.76 12.44 30.54
C THR A 408 -9.91 13.71 30.36
N ILE A 409 -8.84 13.67 29.57
CA ILE A 409 -7.99 14.85 29.30
C ILE A 409 -8.75 15.89 28.47
N ILE A 410 -9.47 15.48 27.43
CA ILE A 410 -10.29 16.40 26.60
C ILE A 410 -11.46 16.93 27.43
N THR A 411 -12.12 16.11 28.24
CA THR A 411 -13.19 16.55 29.14
C THR A 411 -12.65 17.47 30.24
N LEU A 412 -11.45 17.22 30.76
CA LEU A 412 -10.79 18.11 31.72
C LEU A 412 -10.43 19.46 31.08
N LEU A 413 -9.97 19.47 29.84
CA LEU A 413 -9.75 20.69 29.07
C LEU A 413 -11.06 21.44 28.83
N PHE A 414 -12.17 20.73 28.50
CA PHE A 414 -13.48 21.34 28.32
C PHE A 414 -14.11 21.83 29.64
N THR A 415 -13.97 21.09 30.74
CA THR A 415 -14.50 21.54 32.05
C THR A 415 -13.75 22.73 32.60
N LEU A 416 -12.45 22.90 32.33
CA LEU A 416 -11.69 24.11 32.64
C LEU A 416 -12.22 25.35 31.86
N PHE A 417 -12.87 25.16 30.73
CA PHE A 417 -13.53 26.21 29.95
C PHE A 417 -14.82 26.77 30.60
N PHE A 418 -15.46 26.01 31.49
CA PHE A 418 -16.74 26.38 32.08
C PHE A 418 -16.68 26.92 33.54
N ILE A 419 -15.48 27.11 34.10
CA ILE A 419 -15.34 27.68 35.45
C ILE A 419 -15.34 29.21 35.35
N ASN A 420 -16.39 29.83 35.81
CA ASN A 420 -16.54 31.28 35.92
C ASN A 420 -15.48 31.90 36.82
N LYS A 421 -14.80 32.94 36.27
CA LYS A 421 -13.95 33.91 36.95
C LYS A 421 -12.73 33.33 37.66
N VAL A 422 -11.62 33.19 36.94
CA VAL A 422 -10.31 32.94 37.56
C VAL A 422 -9.31 33.97 37.04
N ASN A 423 -8.89 34.87 37.92
CA ASN A 423 -7.61 35.57 37.82
C ASN A 423 -6.56 34.70 38.49
N SER A 424 -5.91 33.80 37.75
CA SER A 424 -4.83 32.99 38.32
C SER A 424 -4.02 32.30 37.23
N GLN A 425 -2.77 32.11 37.58
CA GLN A 425 -1.83 31.27 36.86
C GLN A 425 -2.00 29.86 37.41
N ALA A 426 -2.46 28.91 36.64
CA ALA A 426 -2.62 27.52 37.04
C ALA A 426 -1.59 26.64 36.34
N PHE A 427 -0.90 25.81 37.11
CA PHE A 427 0.05 24.81 36.66
C PHE A 427 -0.54 23.44 36.97
N PHE A 428 -0.66 22.60 35.95
CA PHE A 428 -1.07 21.21 36.10
C PHE A 428 0.02 20.31 35.55
N ASN A 429 0.55 19.43 36.38
CA ASN A 429 1.49 18.38 35.96
C ASN A 429 0.77 17.03 36.01
N TYR A 430 0.80 16.31 34.93
CA TYR A 430 0.16 15.01 34.85
C TYR A 430 1.08 13.99 34.19
N ASP A 431 1.39 12.91 34.88
CA ASP A 431 2.16 11.78 34.39
C ASP A 431 1.19 10.76 33.80
N ILE A 432 1.21 10.58 32.46
CA ILE A 432 0.37 9.59 31.75
C ILE A 432 0.92 8.18 31.95
N ASN A 433 2.24 8.06 31.97
CA ASN A 433 3.00 6.84 32.27
C ASN A 433 4.44 7.22 32.59
N ASP A 434 5.30 6.24 32.95
CA ASP A 434 6.70 6.45 33.34
C ASP A 434 7.57 7.19 32.29
N LYS A 435 7.08 7.32 31.06
CA LYS A 435 7.80 7.96 29.94
C LYS A 435 7.13 9.22 29.39
N THR A 436 5.92 9.54 29.84
CA THR A 436 5.13 10.63 29.25
C THR A 436 4.61 11.58 30.33
N LYS A 437 5.17 12.78 30.34
CA LYS A 437 4.78 13.88 31.25
C LYS A 437 4.11 14.99 30.44
N VAL A 438 3.00 15.50 30.95
CA VAL A 438 2.27 16.64 30.39
C VAL A 438 2.22 17.76 31.42
N GLU A 439 2.72 18.93 31.04
CA GLU A 439 2.60 20.16 31.82
C GLU A 439 1.64 21.09 31.09
N LEU A 440 0.66 21.60 31.81
CA LEU A 440 -0.31 22.56 31.30
C LEU A 440 -0.17 23.89 32.05
N ASN A 441 0.23 24.92 31.32
CA ASN A 441 0.35 26.27 31.83
C ASN A 441 -0.77 27.13 31.25
N THR A 442 -1.60 27.70 32.10
CA THR A 442 -2.65 28.63 31.66
C THR A 442 -2.40 30.01 32.28
N LYS A 443 -2.42 31.05 31.46
CA LYS A 443 -2.25 32.44 31.89
C LYS A 443 -3.27 33.29 31.15
N GLY A 444 -4.08 34.03 31.88
CA GLY A 444 -5.02 34.94 31.24
C GLY A 444 -6.10 35.45 32.20
N SER A 445 -6.80 36.47 31.77
CA SER A 445 -8.05 36.94 32.36
C SER A 445 -9.16 36.73 31.34
N TYR A 446 -10.29 36.19 31.77
CA TYR A 446 -11.46 36.13 30.92
C TYR A 446 -12.69 36.64 31.64
N GLU A 447 -13.49 37.39 30.91
CA GLU A 447 -14.82 37.82 31.31
C GLU A 447 -15.80 37.18 30.36
N MET A 448 -16.72 36.39 30.87
CA MET A 448 -17.71 35.68 30.09
C MET A 448 -19.07 36.28 30.35
N ASN A 449 -19.64 36.99 29.38
CA ASN A 449 -21.05 37.40 29.39
C ASN A 449 -21.82 36.48 28.45
N LEU A 450 -22.65 35.62 29.02
CA LEU A 450 -23.58 34.79 28.28
C LEU A 450 -24.88 35.56 28.11
N GLU A 451 -25.16 36.09 26.91
CA GLU A 451 -26.49 36.58 26.57
C GLU A 451 -27.28 35.45 25.91
N GLU A 452 -28.09 34.76 26.71
CA GLU A 452 -29.09 33.81 26.20
C GLU A 452 -30.36 34.58 25.87
N ASN A 453 -30.69 34.73 24.59
CA ASN A 453 -32.04 35.11 24.16
C ASN A 453 -32.85 33.80 23.96
N LEU A 454 -33.45 33.33 25.06
CA LEU A 454 -34.44 32.25 25.00
C LEU A 454 -35.81 32.89 24.67
N SER A 455 -36.21 32.80 23.41
CA SER A 455 -37.60 33.15 23.03
C SER A 455 -38.49 31.90 23.12
N PHE A 456 -39.38 31.89 24.10
CA PHE A 456 -40.45 30.89 24.21
C PHE A 456 -41.71 31.43 23.49
N ASN A 457 -42.11 30.81 22.40
CA ASN A 457 -43.41 31.07 21.79
C ASN A 457 -44.41 30.02 22.28
N PHE A 458 -45.34 30.44 23.13
CA PHE A 458 -46.52 29.65 23.51
C PHE A 458 -47.69 30.03 22.58
N GLY A 459 -47.89 29.27 21.51
CA GLY A 459 -49.10 29.34 20.69
C GLY A 459 -49.99 28.14 20.94
N ASN A 460 -51.27 28.36 21.19
CA ASN A 460 -52.24 27.30 21.34
C ASN A 460 -52.29 26.44 20.07
N ASN A 461 -52.05 25.11 20.20
CA ASN A 461 -52.18 24.07 19.18
C ASN A 461 -51.05 23.86 18.17
N SER A 462 -49.78 23.96 18.57
CA SER A 462 -48.67 23.45 17.77
C SER A 462 -47.70 22.61 18.57
N PRO A 463 -47.12 21.54 18.01
CA PRO A 463 -46.14 20.72 18.75
C PRO A 463 -44.90 21.55 19.05
N PHE A 464 -44.33 21.29 20.22
CA PHE A 464 -43.15 21.92 20.77
C PHE A 464 -41.98 21.84 19.75
N VAL A 465 -41.61 22.98 19.16
CA VAL A 465 -40.43 23.11 18.30
C VAL A 465 -39.34 23.80 19.10
N PHE A 466 -38.34 23.05 19.48
CA PHE A 466 -37.09 23.56 20.07
C PHE A 466 -36.17 23.99 18.92
N SER A 467 -36.04 25.29 18.71
CA SER A 467 -35.02 25.84 17.83
C SER A 467 -33.85 26.34 18.67
N PRO A 468 -32.71 25.63 18.74
CA PRO A 468 -31.53 26.18 19.38
C PRO A 468 -30.98 27.28 18.48
N SER A 469 -31.18 28.54 18.86
CA SER A 469 -30.40 29.64 18.31
C SER A 469 -28.96 29.45 18.81
N ILE A 470 -28.00 29.41 17.88
CA ILE A 470 -26.57 29.38 18.21
C ILE A 470 -26.28 30.59 19.10
N PRO A 471 -25.78 30.44 20.35
CA PRO A 471 -25.50 31.55 21.22
C PRO A 471 -24.45 32.46 20.59
N VAL A 472 -24.75 33.72 20.44
CA VAL A 472 -23.79 34.74 19.98
C VAL A 472 -22.92 35.11 21.15
N PHE A 473 -21.71 34.59 21.20
CA PHE A 473 -20.72 34.92 22.21
C PHE A 473 -20.10 36.30 21.89
N LYS A 474 -20.44 37.31 22.66
CA LYS A 474 -19.68 38.57 22.76
C LYS A 474 -18.74 38.46 23.95
N GLN A 475 -17.44 38.24 23.70
CA GLN A 475 -16.47 38.07 24.78
C GLN A 475 -15.13 38.71 24.45
N LYS A 476 -14.57 39.36 25.44
CA LYS A 476 -13.15 39.70 25.47
C LYS A 476 -12.40 38.61 26.23
N ILE A 477 -11.70 37.74 25.50
CA ILE A 477 -10.90 36.67 26.07
C ILE A 477 -9.45 36.94 25.71
N ASN A 478 -8.62 37.18 26.70
CA ASN A 478 -7.16 37.08 26.59
C ASN A 478 -6.75 35.83 27.34
N LEU A 479 -6.59 34.72 26.63
CA LEU A 479 -6.22 33.44 27.18
C LEU A 479 -5.01 32.90 26.45
N SER A 480 -3.95 32.59 27.18
CA SER A 480 -2.81 31.84 26.70
C SER A 480 -2.81 30.46 27.37
N ILE A 481 -2.86 29.43 26.60
CA ILE A 481 -2.73 28.04 27.03
C ILE A 481 -1.47 27.48 26.42
N GLN A 482 -0.55 27.01 27.22
CA GLN A 482 0.64 26.30 26.79
C GLN A 482 0.58 24.88 27.32
N ALA A 483 0.58 23.91 26.42
CA ALA A 483 0.73 22.50 26.76
C ALA A 483 2.14 22.03 26.40
N ILE A 484 2.85 21.46 27.38
CA ILE A 484 4.20 20.94 27.21
C ILE A 484 4.17 19.43 27.38
N LEU A 485 4.64 18.70 26.39
CA LEU A 485 4.74 17.25 26.43
C LEU A 485 6.22 16.83 26.45
N ASN A 486 6.64 16.18 27.55
CA ASN A 486 8.00 15.66 27.73
C ASN A 486 9.11 16.72 27.57
N ASN A 487 8.85 17.98 27.84
CA ASN A 487 9.77 19.10 27.61
C ASN A 487 10.32 19.23 26.18
N LYS A 488 9.68 18.57 25.20
CA LYS A 488 10.10 18.56 23.79
C LYS A 488 9.07 19.17 22.85
N PHE A 489 7.79 19.02 23.17
CA PHE A 489 6.70 19.51 22.35
C PHE A 489 5.93 20.58 23.13
N PHE A 490 5.76 21.74 22.51
CA PHE A 490 5.07 22.88 23.08
C PHE A 490 3.93 23.26 22.15
N PHE A 491 2.73 23.37 22.71
CA PHE A 491 1.53 23.83 22.01
C PHE A 491 1.08 25.12 22.69
N ASP A 492 1.13 26.22 21.96
CA ASP A 492 0.69 27.51 22.44
C ASP A 492 -0.60 27.91 21.72
N PHE A 493 -1.63 28.18 22.48
CA PHE A 493 -2.89 28.74 22.04
C PHE A 493 -3.07 30.11 22.69
N ILE A 494 -3.07 31.14 21.86
CA ILE A 494 -3.28 32.53 22.32
C ILE A 494 -4.58 33.01 21.69
N PHE A 495 -5.56 33.31 22.51
CA PHE A 495 -6.85 33.87 22.13
C PHE A 495 -6.86 35.35 22.49
N GLU A 496 -6.97 36.22 21.49
CA GLU A 496 -7.13 37.66 21.63
C GLU A 496 -8.53 38.07 21.16
N ASP A 497 -8.96 39.24 21.64
CA ASP A 497 -10.29 39.85 21.43
C ASP A 497 -10.90 39.54 20.05
N GLU A 498 -12.14 39.02 20.01
CA GLU A 498 -12.89 38.56 18.81
C GLU A 498 -12.17 37.45 18.04
N PHE A 499 -12.49 36.22 18.22
CA PHE A 499 -12.02 34.99 17.53
C PHE A 499 -11.30 35.12 16.15
N LYS A 500 -11.23 36.32 15.61
CA LYS A 500 -10.54 36.68 14.37
C LYS A 500 -9.01 36.83 14.51
N LYS A 501 -8.48 36.86 15.71
CA LYS A 501 -7.05 37.11 15.99
C LYS A 501 -6.36 36.01 16.80
N ASN A 502 -6.80 34.78 16.70
CA ASN A 502 -6.21 33.68 17.47
C ASN A 502 -4.87 33.24 16.88
N THR A 503 -3.89 33.05 17.73
CA THR A 503 -2.59 32.48 17.37
C THR A 503 -2.51 31.06 17.89
N ILE A 504 -2.24 30.11 17.01
CA ILE A 504 -1.98 28.72 17.36
C ILE A 504 -0.58 28.43 16.88
N SER A 505 0.29 28.00 17.79
CA SER A 505 1.63 27.60 17.42
C SER A 505 1.99 26.24 18.01
N PHE A 506 2.75 25.50 17.26
CA PHE A 506 3.37 24.26 17.67
C PHE A 506 4.88 24.41 17.58
N LYS A 507 5.58 24.08 18.66
CA LYS A 507 7.02 24.15 18.77
C LYS A 507 7.57 22.81 19.18
N TYR A 508 8.59 22.35 18.48
CA TYR A 508 9.36 21.19 18.86
C TYR A 508 10.79 21.59 19.20
N LYS A 509 11.31 21.09 20.33
CA LYS A 509 12.69 21.26 20.75
C LYS A 509 13.41 19.91 20.68
N GLY A 510 14.33 19.77 19.73
CA GLY A 510 15.11 18.53 19.50
C GLY A 510 16.54 18.60 20.07
N GLU A 511 17.27 17.48 20.00
CA GLU A 511 18.58 17.33 20.64
C GLU A 511 19.75 17.05 19.66
N LYS A 512 19.50 16.72 18.38
CA LYS A 512 20.60 16.29 17.48
C LYS A 512 20.69 17.04 16.16
N TYR A 513 19.67 16.95 15.30
CA TYR A 513 19.72 17.52 13.95
C TYR A 513 18.68 18.60 13.70
N LEU A 514 17.59 18.60 14.44
CA LEU A 514 16.53 19.58 14.38
C LEU A 514 16.36 20.15 15.78
N ASN A 515 16.95 21.32 16.01
CA ASN A 515 16.83 21.95 17.33
C ASN A 515 15.48 22.58 17.58
N TYR A 516 14.80 23.01 16.52
CA TYR A 516 13.62 23.79 16.66
C TYR A 516 12.73 23.71 15.42
N LEU A 517 11.46 23.39 15.63
CA LEU A 517 10.42 23.50 14.62
C LEU A 517 9.30 24.38 15.18
N LEU A 518 8.93 25.43 14.48
CA LEU A 518 7.79 26.28 14.83
C LEU A 518 6.80 26.34 13.67
N LEU A 519 5.57 25.99 13.97
CA LEU A 519 4.42 26.13 13.09
C LEU A 519 3.45 27.14 13.72
N SER A 520 3.06 28.16 13.00
CA SER A 520 2.09 29.14 13.48
C SER A 520 1.15 29.57 12.37
N ASN A 521 -0.09 29.91 12.76
CA ASN A 521 -1.09 30.49 11.86
C ASN A 521 -0.90 31.99 11.62
N ARG A 522 0.12 32.61 12.23
CA ARG A 522 0.49 34.03 12.05
C ARG A 522 1.98 34.20 11.84
N ASN A 523 2.40 35.39 11.36
CA ASN A 523 3.80 35.79 11.29
C ASN A 523 4.41 35.80 12.69
N VAL A 524 5.47 35.03 12.87
CA VAL A 524 6.16 34.90 14.15
C VAL A 524 7.33 35.88 14.18
N LEU A 525 7.34 36.82 15.14
CA LEU A 525 8.53 37.57 15.51
C LEU A 525 9.37 36.69 16.44
N PHE A 526 10.62 36.44 16.07
CA PHE A 526 11.55 35.69 16.88
C PHE A 526 11.98 36.50 18.12
N PRO A 527 12.11 35.88 19.29
CA PRO A 527 12.77 36.53 20.43
C PRO A 527 14.24 36.74 20.10
N ASP A 528 14.79 37.90 20.44
CA ASP A 528 16.14 38.38 20.12
C ASP A 528 17.31 37.61 20.79
N TYR A 529 17.22 36.30 20.96
CA TYR A 529 18.20 35.54 21.76
C TYR A 529 19.21 34.70 20.95
N TYR A 530 19.25 34.77 19.64
CA TYR A 530 20.31 34.09 18.88
C TYR A 530 20.83 34.94 17.72
N SER A 531 21.89 35.71 18.01
CA SER A 531 22.83 36.20 17.00
C SER A 531 23.76 35.05 16.58
N ALA A 532 23.33 34.19 15.67
CA ALA A 532 24.20 33.25 14.96
C ALA A 532 23.54 32.87 13.64
N ARG A 533 24.12 33.35 12.55
CA ARG A 533 23.98 32.98 11.14
C ARG A 533 22.70 32.22 10.77
N ASN A 534 21.66 32.98 10.43
CA ASN A 534 20.38 32.46 9.97
C ASN A 534 20.42 32.21 8.47
N PHE A 535 20.34 30.96 8.05
CA PHE A 535 19.77 30.62 6.77
C PHE A 535 18.27 30.37 6.94
N GLY A 536 17.51 31.44 6.94
CA GLY A 536 16.06 31.39 7.00
C GLY A 536 15.47 31.51 5.60
N TYR A 537 14.79 30.48 5.13
CA TYR A 537 13.82 30.64 4.04
C TYR A 537 12.50 31.13 4.63
N GLY A 538 12.35 32.44 4.70
CA GLY A 538 11.08 33.07 5.04
C GLY A 538 10.25 33.23 3.76
N ILE A 539 9.07 32.64 3.70
CA ILE A 539 8.07 33.00 2.69
C ILE A 539 7.36 34.25 3.22
N GLN A 540 7.75 35.43 2.74
CA GLN A 540 6.97 36.65 2.91
C GLN A 540 5.77 36.60 1.97
N GLY A 541 4.59 36.35 2.52
CA GLY A 541 3.31 36.57 1.86
C GLY A 541 2.74 37.92 2.31
N GLY A 542 2.49 38.81 1.35
CA GLY A 542 1.82 40.09 1.63
C GLY A 542 0.41 39.90 2.18
N ASN A 543 0.05 40.77 3.07
CA ASN A 543 -1.27 41.19 3.60
C ASN A 543 -2.49 40.25 3.58
N ASN A 544 -2.34 38.93 3.69
CA ASN A 544 -3.43 38.02 4.00
C ASN A 544 -2.91 36.89 4.86
N GLN A 545 -3.65 36.58 5.94
CA GLN A 545 -3.38 35.60 7.00
C GLN A 545 -3.03 34.22 6.44
N SER A 546 -1.76 34.00 6.10
CA SER A 546 -1.28 32.69 5.64
C SER A 546 -0.50 32.03 6.78
N PRO A 547 -0.68 30.69 7.01
CA PRO A 547 0.10 29.97 8.00
C PRO A 547 1.58 29.96 7.62
N GLY A 548 2.45 30.20 8.60
CA GLY A 548 3.90 30.23 8.44
C GLY A 548 4.57 28.97 8.98
N LEU A 549 5.59 28.49 8.28
CA LEU A 549 6.48 27.41 8.72
C LEU A 549 7.89 27.96 8.90
N SER A 550 8.51 27.72 10.05
CA SER A 550 9.90 28.08 10.30
C SER A 550 10.69 26.87 10.82
N LEU A 551 11.81 26.59 10.16
CA LEU A 551 12.68 25.46 10.48
C LEU A 551 14.07 25.99 10.84
N HIS A 552 14.61 25.58 11.99
CA HIS A 552 15.96 25.88 12.42
C HIS A 552 16.79 24.61 12.55
N PHE A 553 17.91 24.55 11.85
CA PHE A 553 18.89 23.48 11.94
C PHE A 553 20.14 23.95 12.66
N VAL A 554 20.82 23.06 13.34
CA VAL A 554 22.17 23.32 13.90
C VAL A 554 23.18 22.79 12.89
N ASP A 555 24.09 23.67 12.48
CA ASP A 555 25.33 23.24 11.83
C ASP A 555 26.30 22.74 12.92
N TYR A 556 26.79 21.51 12.74
CA TYR A 556 27.97 20.99 13.42
C TYR A 556 29.17 21.13 12.50
#